data_5caee47e42980e026ec7dfd82bcc21b7
#
_entry.id   5caee47e42980e026ec7dfd82bcc21b7
#
_cell.length_a   1.000
_cell.length_b   1.000
_cell.length_c   1.000
_cell.angle_alpha   90.00
_cell.angle_beta   90.00
_cell.angle_gamma   90.00
#
_symmetry.space_group_name_H-M   'P 1'
#
loop_
_entity.id
_entity.type
_entity.pdbx_description
1 polymer ?
#
loop_
_entity_poly.entity_id
_entity_poly.type
_entity_poly.pdbx_seq_one_letter_code
_entity_poly.pdbx_strand_id
1 'polypeptide(L)'
;IWKNKTDICHKNKVSVQEEDMLDIKFVRENPEIVKQNIRNKFQDSKLELVDKVLELDKENREIKQEVEALRAERNKISKQIGALMGQGKKDEAEEVKKQVAASGERIEELSKREKEVEEELLKDMMVIPNIIDPSVPIGKDDSENVEIEKFGEPVVPDFEVPYHTEIMEAFDGIDLDSARRVAGNGFYYLMGDIARLHSAVIAYARDFMINRGFTYCVPPFMIRSNVVTGVMSFAEMDAMMYKIEGEDLYLIGTSEHSMIGKFIDQIIPEEELPKTLTSYSPCFRKEKGAHGLEERGVYRIHQFEKQEMIVVCNPEDSKMWFDKLWQNTV
;
A
#
# COMPACT_ATOMS: atom_id res chain seq x y z
N ILE A 1 -3.24 -18.04 25.09
CA ILE A 1 -2.79 -19.38 24.59
C ILE A 1 -1.35 -19.32 24.04
N TRP A 2 -0.71 -18.13 23.92
CA TRP A 2 0.61 -17.96 23.28
C TRP A 2 1.81 -17.91 24.24
N LYS A 3 1.64 -18.21 25.53
CA LYS A 3 2.74 -18.13 26.51
C LYS A 3 3.65 -19.36 26.64
N ASN A 4 3.44 -20.46 25.89
CA ASN A 4 4.22 -21.69 26.08
C ASN A 4 4.63 -22.42 24.81
N LYS A 5 5.22 -21.72 23.80
CA LYS A 5 5.90 -22.39 22.67
C LYS A 5 7.30 -21.84 22.38
N THR A 6 8.01 -21.36 23.37
CA THR A 6 9.38 -20.84 23.19
C THR A 6 10.49 -21.89 23.34
N ASP A 7 10.20 -23.19 23.51
CA ASP A 7 11.24 -24.15 23.89
C ASP A 7 11.42 -25.39 22.98
N ILE A 8 10.98 -25.37 21.72
CA ILE A 8 11.36 -26.45 20.81
C ILE A 8 11.61 -25.88 19.41
N CYS A 9 12.75 -25.28 19.19
CA CYS A 9 13.48 -25.30 17.92
C CYS A 9 14.78 -24.45 17.98
N HIS A 10 15.75 -24.89 18.75
CA HIS A 10 17.10 -24.38 18.64
C HIS A 10 17.84 -25.18 17.56
N LYS A 11 17.83 -24.68 16.34
CA LYS A 11 18.92 -24.74 15.34
C LYS A 11 18.45 -24.00 14.08
N ASN A 12 19.09 -22.87 13.79
CA ASN A 12 18.91 -22.02 12.59
C ASN A 12 17.60 -21.22 12.51
N LYS A 13 17.24 -20.49 13.54
CA LYS A 13 16.34 -19.34 13.41
C LYS A 13 17.18 -18.08 13.20
N VAL A 14 17.22 -17.58 11.96
CA VAL A 14 17.31 -16.14 11.76
C VAL A 14 16.00 -15.60 12.34
N SER A 15 16.07 -14.96 13.50
CA SER A 15 14.94 -14.21 14.04
C SER A 15 14.75 -13.02 13.10
N VAL A 16 13.76 -13.08 12.23
CA VAL A 16 13.22 -11.88 11.58
C VAL A 16 12.65 -11.06 12.74
N GLN A 17 13.32 -9.97 13.10
CA GLN A 17 12.79 -9.04 14.08
C GLN A 17 11.57 -8.37 13.45
N GLU A 18 10.49 -8.19 14.20
CA GLU A 18 9.20 -7.61 13.75
C GLU A 18 9.32 -6.15 13.23
N GLU A 19 10.52 -5.56 13.29
CA GLU A 19 10.84 -4.21 12.81
C GLU A 19 11.11 -4.15 11.29
N ASP A 20 11.24 -5.29 10.61
CA ASP A 20 11.68 -5.33 9.21
C ASP A 20 10.49 -5.44 8.24
N MET A 21 9.86 -4.32 7.93
CA MET A 21 9.07 -4.20 6.69
C MET A 21 9.96 -4.45 5.49
N LEU A 22 9.40 -4.93 4.36
CA LEU A 22 10.19 -5.19 3.16
C LEU A 22 10.72 -3.88 2.58
N ASP A 23 11.84 -3.42 3.11
CA ASP A 23 12.63 -2.32 2.59
C ASP A 23 13.91 -2.82 1.90
N ILE A 24 14.65 -1.93 1.28
CA ILE A 24 15.89 -2.27 0.57
C ILE A 24 16.98 -2.79 1.51
N LYS A 25 17.01 -2.35 2.76
CA LYS A 25 17.96 -2.83 3.77
C LYS A 25 17.65 -4.29 4.11
N PHE A 26 16.37 -4.62 4.35
CA PHE A 26 15.93 -5.98 4.62
C PHE A 26 16.27 -6.91 3.44
N VAL A 27 15.95 -6.49 2.20
CA VAL A 27 16.29 -7.29 0.99
C VAL A 27 17.78 -7.54 0.88
N ARG A 28 18.61 -6.54 1.18
CA ARG A 28 20.08 -6.63 1.15
C ARG A 28 20.62 -7.60 2.19
N GLU A 29 20.09 -7.55 3.39
CA GLU A 29 20.56 -8.37 4.52
C GLU A 29 19.97 -9.80 4.48
N ASN A 30 18.80 -9.98 3.86
CA ASN A 30 18.05 -11.24 3.88
C ASN A 30 17.54 -11.67 2.49
N PRO A 31 18.34 -11.70 1.42
CA PRO A 31 17.87 -11.98 0.07
C PRO A 31 17.23 -13.37 -0.07
N GLU A 32 17.76 -14.37 0.64
CA GLU A 32 17.22 -15.73 0.57
C GLU A 32 15.85 -15.86 1.27
N ILE A 33 15.59 -15.08 2.33
CA ILE A 33 14.26 -15.03 2.95
C ILE A 33 13.26 -14.43 1.96
N VAL A 34 13.63 -13.35 1.27
CA VAL A 34 12.78 -12.72 0.25
C VAL A 34 12.52 -13.69 -0.91
N LYS A 35 13.54 -14.38 -1.42
CA LYS A 35 13.37 -15.39 -2.47
C LYS A 35 12.51 -16.56 -2.02
N GLN A 36 12.67 -17.03 -0.79
CA GLN A 36 11.84 -18.09 -0.25
C GLN A 36 10.37 -17.64 -0.11
N ASN A 37 10.12 -16.39 0.31
CA ASN A 37 8.78 -15.81 0.38
C ASN A 37 8.12 -15.73 -1.02
N ILE A 38 8.88 -15.35 -2.05
CA ILE A 38 8.41 -15.37 -3.44
C ILE A 38 7.96 -16.78 -3.86
N ARG A 39 8.76 -17.81 -3.52
CA ARG A 39 8.41 -19.22 -3.77
C ARG A 39 7.15 -19.64 -3.00
N ASN A 40 7.06 -19.26 -1.73
CA ASN A 40 5.88 -19.54 -0.89
C ASN A 40 4.59 -18.92 -1.45
N LYS A 41 4.71 -17.84 -2.22
CA LYS A 41 3.60 -17.16 -2.92
C LYS A 41 3.41 -17.63 -4.36
N PHE A 42 4.12 -18.68 -4.78
CA PHE A 42 4.05 -19.24 -6.15
C PHE A 42 4.32 -18.20 -7.26
N GLN A 43 5.26 -17.26 -6.99
CA GLN A 43 5.60 -16.16 -7.89
C GLN A 43 7.04 -16.25 -8.41
N ASP A 44 7.52 -17.44 -8.75
CA ASP A 44 8.90 -17.74 -9.11
C ASP A 44 9.47 -16.85 -10.24
N SER A 45 8.60 -16.35 -11.13
CA SER A 45 8.99 -15.37 -12.16
C SER A 45 9.57 -14.07 -11.61
N LYS A 46 9.39 -13.79 -10.32
CA LYS A 46 9.90 -12.61 -9.64
C LYS A 46 11.25 -12.84 -8.92
N LEU A 47 11.79 -14.05 -8.93
CA LEU A 47 13.04 -14.36 -8.22
C LEU A 47 14.23 -13.52 -8.72
N GLU A 48 14.31 -13.30 -10.03
CA GLU A 48 15.37 -12.49 -10.64
C GLU A 48 15.33 -11.01 -10.24
N LEU A 49 14.14 -10.51 -9.87
CA LEU A 49 14.00 -9.13 -9.40
C LEU A 49 14.78 -8.87 -8.11
N VAL A 50 14.93 -9.88 -7.25
CA VAL A 50 15.70 -9.74 -6.00
C VAL A 50 17.17 -9.46 -6.31
N ASP A 51 17.76 -10.20 -7.24
CA ASP A 51 19.16 -10.01 -7.64
C ASP A 51 19.33 -8.64 -8.34
N LYS A 52 18.40 -8.28 -9.24
CA LYS A 52 18.40 -6.99 -9.90
C LYS A 52 18.30 -5.81 -8.91
N VAL A 53 17.44 -5.90 -7.92
CA VAL A 53 17.27 -4.89 -6.86
C VAL A 53 18.56 -4.74 -6.05
N LEU A 54 19.26 -5.84 -5.75
CA LEU A 54 20.55 -5.80 -5.05
C LEU A 54 21.65 -5.12 -5.88
N GLU A 55 21.67 -5.36 -7.19
CA GLU A 55 22.61 -4.68 -8.11
C GLU A 55 22.33 -3.18 -8.19
N LEU A 56 21.06 -2.79 -8.36
CA LEU A 56 20.65 -1.39 -8.38
C LEU A 56 20.92 -0.68 -7.05
N ASP A 57 20.66 -1.31 -5.92
CA ASP A 57 21.00 -0.76 -4.60
C ASP A 57 22.50 -0.53 -4.44
N LYS A 58 23.31 -1.48 -4.92
CA LYS A 58 24.77 -1.33 -4.90
C LYS A 58 25.20 -0.14 -5.75
N GLU A 59 24.72 -0.06 -7.00
CA GLU A 59 25.00 1.06 -7.91
C GLU A 59 24.57 2.40 -7.29
N ASN A 60 23.39 2.48 -6.72
CA ASN A 60 22.88 3.70 -6.07
C ASN A 60 23.79 4.19 -4.94
N ARG A 61 24.24 3.26 -4.08
CA ARG A 61 25.17 3.59 -2.99
C ARG A 61 26.53 4.03 -3.49
N GLU A 62 27.07 3.40 -4.52
CA GLU A 62 28.32 3.79 -5.14
C GLU A 62 28.25 5.18 -5.77
N ILE A 63 27.16 5.48 -6.50
CA ILE A 63 26.90 6.80 -7.08
C ILE A 63 26.81 7.88 -5.97
N LYS A 64 26.02 7.63 -4.94
CA LYS A 64 25.89 8.57 -3.81
C LYS A 64 27.21 8.87 -3.14
N GLN A 65 28.01 7.83 -2.92
CA GLN A 65 29.34 7.99 -2.32
C GLN A 65 30.29 8.80 -3.23
N GLU A 66 30.29 8.55 -4.54
CA GLU A 66 31.09 9.30 -5.51
C GLU A 66 30.63 10.79 -5.58
N VAL A 67 29.33 11.02 -5.63
CA VAL A 67 28.77 12.40 -5.65
C VAL A 67 29.14 13.16 -4.37
N GLU A 68 29.04 12.53 -3.21
CA GLU A 68 29.44 13.17 -1.94
C GLU A 68 30.92 13.49 -1.92
N ALA A 69 31.78 12.58 -2.35
CA ALA A 69 33.23 12.79 -2.44
C ALA A 69 33.58 13.95 -3.39
N LEU A 70 32.97 13.97 -4.58
CA LEU A 70 33.17 15.03 -5.57
C LEU A 70 32.66 16.40 -5.06
N ARG A 71 31.53 16.44 -4.35
CA ARG A 71 31.01 17.68 -3.73
C ARG A 71 31.95 18.19 -2.64
N ALA A 72 32.48 17.30 -1.80
CA ALA A 72 33.44 17.66 -0.75
C ALA A 72 34.74 18.19 -1.36
N GLU A 73 35.26 17.51 -2.39
CA GLU A 73 36.47 17.94 -3.11
C GLU A 73 36.27 19.28 -3.80
N ARG A 74 35.16 19.46 -4.55
CA ARG A 74 34.81 20.72 -5.19
C ARG A 74 34.73 21.88 -4.18
N ASN A 75 34.15 21.67 -3.01
CA ASN A 75 34.10 22.68 -1.96
C ASN A 75 35.47 23.05 -1.43
N LYS A 76 36.37 22.06 -1.28
CA LYS A 76 37.75 22.28 -0.87
C LYS A 76 38.53 23.06 -1.92
N ILE A 77 38.44 22.69 -3.18
CA ILE A 77 39.10 23.31 -4.33
C ILE A 77 38.56 24.73 -4.54
N SER A 78 37.26 24.97 -4.42
CA SER A 78 36.66 26.30 -4.56
C SER A 78 37.20 27.31 -3.54
N LYS A 79 37.53 26.87 -2.32
CA LYS A 79 38.20 27.72 -1.33
C LYS A 79 39.61 28.09 -1.73
N GLN A 80 40.32 27.20 -2.45
CA GLN A 80 41.68 27.50 -2.94
C GLN A 80 41.70 28.55 -4.04
N ILE A 81 40.65 28.60 -4.91
CA ILE A 81 40.52 29.61 -5.95
C ILE A 81 40.55 31.03 -5.31
N GLY A 82 39.78 31.25 -4.23
CA GLY A 82 39.76 32.51 -3.51
C GLY A 82 41.14 32.91 -2.98
N ALA A 83 41.89 31.97 -2.41
CA ALA A 83 43.24 32.17 -1.89
C ALA A 83 44.26 32.49 -3.01
N LEU A 84 44.23 31.76 -4.12
CA LEU A 84 45.11 31.97 -5.29
C LEU A 84 44.84 33.35 -5.94
N MET A 85 43.58 33.73 -6.08
CA MET A 85 43.20 35.03 -6.60
C MET A 85 43.69 36.17 -5.69
N GLY A 86 43.59 36.01 -4.38
CA GLY A 86 44.11 36.96 -3.39
C GLY A 86 45.63 37.10 -3.42
N GLN A 87 46.34 36.06 -3.86
CA GLN A 87 47.81 36.07 -4.05
C GLN A 87 48.27 36.53 -5.44
N GLY A 88 47.33 36.87 -6.33
CA GLY A 88 47.65 37.33 -7.69
C GLY A 88 48.02 36.20 -8.68
N LYS A 89 47.89 34.91 -8.31
CA LYS A 89 48.23 33.73 -9.09
C LYS A 89 47.11 33.34 -10.02
N LYS A 90 46.85 34.16 -11.05
CA LYS A 90 45.70 34.03 -11.94
C LYS A 90 45.73 32.75 -12.77
N ASP A 91 46.89 32.32 -13.28
CA ASP A 91 46.98 31.12 -14.12
C ASP A 91 46.71 29.83 -13.34
N GLU A 92 47.24 29.75 -12.11
CA GLU A 92 46.97 28.62 -11.20
C GLU A 92 45.46 28.60 -10.81
N ALA A 93 44.85 29.77 -10.59
CA ALA A 93 43.43 29.86 -10.29
C ALA A 93 42.53 29.43 -11.47
N GLU A 94 42.97 29.68 -12.71
CA GLU A 94 42.23 29.26 -13.92
C GLU A 94 42.28 27.76 -14.14
N GLU A 95 43.41 27.10 -13.85
CA GLU A 95 43.53 25.66 -13.92
C GLU A 95 42.64 24.98 -12.85
N VAL A 96 42.60 25.52 -11.65
CA VAL A 96 41.72 25.04 -10.58
C VAL A 96 40.26 25.24 -10.93
N LYS A 97 39.88 26.32 -11.62
CA LYS A 97 38.48 26.50 -12.12
C LYS A 97 38.08 25.43 -13.12
N LYS A 98 38.98 24.99 -14.03
CA LYS A 98 38.69 23.90 -14.98
C LYS A 98 38.43 22.59 -14.24
N GLN A 99 39.17 22.29 -13.17
CA GLN A 99 38.93 21.09 -12.35
C GLN A 99 37.57 21.18 -11.66
N VAL A 100 37.18 22.34 -11.14
CA VAL A 100 35.83 22.54 -10.56
C VAL A 100 34.74 22.35 -11.60
N ALA A 101 34.95 22.84 -12.84
CA ALA A 101 33.97 22.64 -13.91
C ALA A 101 33.80 21.17 -14.29
N ALA A 102 34.92 20.44 -14.47
CA ALA A 102 34.89 19.00 -14.76
C ALA A 102 34.21 18.18 -13.63
N SER A 103 34.50 18.51 -12.36
CA SER A 103 33.78 17.90 -11.23
C SER A 103 32.29 18.24 -11.24
N GLY A 104 31.94 19.45 -11.71
CA GLY A 104 30.53 19.84 -11.86
C GLY A 104 29.77 19.01 -12.88
N GLU A 105 30.36 18.82 -14.06
CA GLU A 105 29.80 17.98 -15.14
C GLU A 105 29.63 16.52 -14.68
N ARG A 106 30.63 15.98 -13.99
CA ARG A 106 30.57 14.61 -13.47
C ARG A 106 29.49 14.44 -12.40
N ILE A 107 29.32 15.42 -11.50
CA ILE A 107 28.23 15.42 -10.50
C ILE A 107 26.86 15.46 -11.19
N GLU A 108 26.71 16.23 -12.26
CA GLU A 108 25.44 16.32 -13.00
C GLU A 108 25.11 15.00 -13.68
N GLU A 109 26.08 14.37 -14.35
CA GLU A 109 25.95 13.04 -14.96
C GLU A 109 25.53 11.99 -13.92
N LEU A 110 26.25 11.91 -12.80
CA LEU A 110 25.97 10.98 -11.72
C LEU A 110 24.61 11.24 -11.08
N SER A 111 24.25 12.51 -10.86
CA SER A 111 22.93 12.85 -10.30
C SER A 111 21.77 12.50 -11.23
N LYS A 112 21.98 12.52 -12.54
CA LYS A 112 21.00 12.03 -13.50
C LYS A 112 20.87 10.49 -13.39
N ARG A 113 22.01 9.80 -13.36
CA ARG A 113 22.03 8.34 -13.24
C ARG A 113 21.44 7.88 -11.90
N GLU A 114 21.71 8.61 -10.80
CA GLU A 114 21.12 8.36 -9.48
C GLU A 114 19.60 8.32 -9.54
N LYS A 115 19.00 9.33 -10.19
CA LYS A 115 17.53 9.38 -10.35
C LYS A 115 16.98 8.19 -11.16
N GLU A 116 17.65 7.85 -12.28
CA GLU A 116 17.25 6.72 -13.10
C GLU A 116 17.29 5.40 -12.29
N VAL A 117 18.36 5.19 -11.52
CA VAL A 117 18.52 4.01 -10.67
C VAL A 117 17.49 4.00 -9.53
N GLU A 118 17.21 5.13 -8.89
CA GLU A 118 16.20 5.24 -7.85
C GLU A 118 14.80 4.93 -8.37
N GLU A 119 14.45 5.43 -9.56
CA GLU A 119 13.16 5.16 -10.20
C GLU A 119 13.00 3.68 -10.55
N GLU A 120 14.06 3.06 -11.08
CA GLU A 120 14.05 1.63 -11.42
C GLU A 120 14.00 0.76 -10.17
N LEU A 121 14.80 1.09 -9.15
CA LEU A 121 14.80 0.41 -7.86
C LEU A 121 13.43 0.45 -7.20
N LEU A 122 12.79 1.62 -7.14
CA LEU A 122 11.45 1.77 -6.60
C LEU A 122 10.43 0.91 -7.36
N LYS A 123 10.48 0.94 -8.70
CA LYS A 123 9.58 0.16 -9.55
C LYS A 123 9.72 -1.35 -9.31
N ASP A 124 10.93 -1.86 -9.19
CA ASP A 124 11.19 -3.28 -8.97
C ASP A 124 10.81 -3.69 -7.53
N MET A 125 11.12 -2.86 -6.53
CA MET A 125 10.71 -3.08 -5.13
C MET A 125 9.18 -3.16 -4.96
N MET A 126 8.43 -2.35 -5.69
CA MET A 126 6.95 -2.40 -5.65
C MET A 126 6.36 -3.70 -6.20
N VAL A 127 7.13 -4.48 -6.96
CA VAL A 127 6.67 -5.77 -7.54
C VAL A 127 7.02 -6.94 -6.64
N ILE A 128 8.05 -6.83 -5.81
CA ILE A 128 8.44 -7.86 -4.85
C ILE A 128 7.37 -7.94 -3.74
N PRO A 129 6.78 -9.14 -3.48
CA PRO A 129 5.72 -9.26 -2.48
C PRO A 129 6.27 -9.16 -1.05
N ASN A 130 5.50 -8.52 -0.17
CA ASN A 130 5.79 -8.49 1.27
C ASN A 130 5.90 -9.89 1.87
N ILE A 131 6.73 -10.02 2.91
CA ILE A 131 6.92 -11.25 3.66
C ILE A 131 5.60 -11.66 4.33
N ILE A 132 5.22 -12.92 4.16
CA ILE A 132 4.06 -13.49 4.85
C ILE A 132 4.43 -13.87 6.29
N ASP A 133 3.50 -13.67 7.20
CA ASP A 133 3.66 -14.11 8.58
C ASP A 133 3.80 -15.65 8.64
N PRO A 134 4.71 -16.19 9.48
CA PRO A 134 4.92 -17.64 9.58
C PRO A 134 3.68 -18.44 10.02
N SER A 135 2.67 -17.80 10.59
CA SER A 135 1.40 -18.44 10.98
C SER A 135 0.44 -18.62 9.80
N VAL A 136 0.69 -17.95 8.66
CA VAL A 136 -0.18 -18.05 7.48
C VAL A 136 0.08 -19.36 6.75
N PRO A 137 -0.94 -20.20 6.49
CA PRO A 137 -0.80 -21.39 5.67
C PRO A 137 -0.33 -21.02 4.25
N ILE A 138 0.56 -21.85 3.70
CA ILE A 138 1.00 -21.69 2.32
C ILE A 138 0.01 -22.42 1.43
N GLY A 139 -0.60 -21.69 0.49
CA GLY A 139 -1.54 -22.20 -0.48
C GLY A 139 -1.40 -21.48 -1.81
N LYS A 140 -1.70 -22.18 -2.89
CA LYS A 140 -1.56 -21.69 -4.26
C LYS A 140 -2.66 -20.70 -4.64
N ASP A 141 -3.88 -20.99 -4.21
CA ASP A 141 -5.08 -20.20 -4.47
C ASP A 141 -6.12 -20.40 -3.34
N ASP A 142 -7.29 -19.80 -3.49
CA ASP A 142 -8.37 -19.82 -2.51
C ASP A 142 -8.95 -21.20 -2.22
N SER A 143 -8.78 -22.18 -3.11
CA SER A 143 -9.20 -23.57 -2.88
C SER A 143 -8.40 -24.26 -1.76
N GLU A 144 -7.22 -23.74 -1.44
CA GLU A 144 -6.34 -24.23 -0.37
C GLU A 144 -6.46 -23.41 0.93
N ASN A 145 -7.43 -22.49 1.03
CA ASN A 145 -7.69 -21.74 2.24
C ASN A 145 -8.05 -22.67 3.40
N VAL A 146 -7.45 -22.41 4.55
CA VAL A 146 -7.71 -23.14 5.79
C VAL A 146 -8.70 -22.36 6.64
N GLU A 147 -9.86 -22.97 6.92
CA GLU A 147 -10.83 -22.41 7.84
C GLU A 147 -10.27 -22.47 9.27
N ILE A 148 -10.10 -21.30 9.91
CA ILE A 148 -9.52 -21.20 11.26
C ILE A 148 -10.57 -20.98 12.34
N GLU A 149 -11.75 -20.47 12.00
CA GLU A 149 -12.82 -20.19 12.97
C GLU A 149 -14.19 -20.18 12.28
N LYS A 150 -15.21 -20.66 12.99
CA LYS A 150 -16.62 -20.57 12.63
C LYS A 150 -17.41 -19.84 13.68
N PHE A 151 -18.30 -18.97 13.25
CA PHE A 151 -19.23 -18.26 14.12
C PHE A 151 -20.65 -18.77 13.94
N GLY A 152 -21.20 -19.35 15.02
CA GLY A 152 -22.56 -19.89 15.04
C GLY A 152 -22.75 -21.11 14.16
N GLU A 153 -23.99 -21.59 14.10
CA GLU A 153 -24.40 -22.68 13.23
C GLU A 153 -25.33 -22.14 12.14
N PRO A 154 -25.13 -22.54 10.87
CA PRO A 154 -25.98 -22.09 9.79
C PRO A 154 -27.40 -22.61 9.97
N VAL A 155 -28.38 -21.72 9.96
CA VAL A 155 -29.80 -22.08 9.92
C VAL A 155 -30.21 -22.14 8.45
N VAL A 156 -30.42 -23.35 7.94
CA VAL A 156 -30.92 -23.54 6.58
C VAL A 156 -32.45 -23.58 6.67
N PRO A 157 -33.17 -22.61 6.07
CA PRO A 157 -34.65 -22.62 6.04
C PRO A 157 -35.16 -23.84 5.26
N ASP A 158 -36.38 -24.24 5.55
CA ASP A 158 -37.11 -25.32 4.84
C ASP A 158 -37.83 -24.81 3.57
N PHE A 159 -37.57 -23.56 3.18
CA PHE A 159 -38.09 -22.94 1.97
C PHE A 159 -36.94 -22.40 1.09
N GLU A 160 -37.21 -22.22 -0.20
CA GLU A 160 -36.25 -21.62 -1.13
C GLU A 160 -36.07 -20.14 -0.78
N VAL A 161 -34.82 -19.74 -0.46
CA VAL A 161 -34.49 -18.34 -0.15
C VAL A 161 -34.38 -17.57 -1.46
N PRO A 162 -35.20 -16.52 -1.67
CA PRO A 162 -35.12 -15.70 -2.88
C PRO A 162 -33.75 -15.00 -2.99
N TYR A 163 -33.34 -14.71 -4.21
CA TYR A 163 -32.13 -13.96 -4.45
C TYR A 163 -32.26 -12.50 -3.95
N HIS A 164 -31.16 -11.89 -3.51
CA HIS A 164 -31.21 -10.58 -2.86
C HIS A 164 -31.90 -9.49 -3.70
N THR A 165 -31.73 -9.49 -5.03
CA THR A 165 -32.44 -8.55 -5.91
C THR A 165 -33.94 -8.81 -5.99
N GLU A 166 -34.35 -10.07 -5.97
CA GLU A 166 -35.77 -10.45 -5.95
C GLU A 166 -36.45 -9.96 -4.67
N ILE A 167 -35.74 -10.03 -3.54
CA ILE A 167 -36.23 -9.47 -2.27
C ILE A 167 -36.34 -7.94 -2.38
N MET A 168 -35.31 -7.28 -2.91
CA MET A 168 -35.32 -5.83 -3.06
C MET A 168 -36.41 -5.33 -4.01
N GLU A 169 -36.66 -6.06 -5.11
CA GLU A 169 -37.72 -5.80 -6.07
C GLU A 169 -39.13 -5.95 -5.42
N ALA A 170 -39.30 -6.99 -4.58
CA ALA A 170 -40.56 -7.18 -3.87
C ALA A 170 -40.93 -6.04 -2.90
N PHE A 171 -39.95 -5.22 -2.51
CA PHE A 171 -40.13 -4.00 -1.71
C PHE A 171 -40.08 -2.72 -2.53
N ASP A 172 -40.13 -2.78 -3.86
CA ASP A 172 -39.89 -1.63 -4.76
C ASP A 172 -38.61 -0.86 -4.40
N GLY A 173 -37.60 -1.57 -3.88
CA GLY A 173 -36.39 -1.02 -3.25
C GLY A 173 -35.17 -0.91 -4.14
N ILE A 174 -35.22 -1.40 -5.38
CA ILE A 174 -34.10 -1.36 -6.34
C ILE A 174 -34.61 -1.07 -7.76
N ASP A 175 -33.82 -0.28 -8.52
CA ASP A 175 -34.05 -0.03 -9.94
C ASP A 175 -32.73 -0.14 -10.72
N LEU A 176 -32.48 -1.32 -11.25
CA LEU A 176 -31.29 -1.60 -12.06
C LEU A 176 -31.44 -1.11 -13.51
N ASP A 177 -32.65 -1.03 -14.04
CA ASP A 177 -32.89 -0.58 -15.41
C ASP A 177 -32.65 0.93 -15.57
N SER A 178 -33.07 1.73 -14.62
CA SER A 178 -32.73 3.15 -14.60
C SER A 178 -31.23 3.38 -14.39
N ALA A 179 -30.60 2.62 -13.51
CA ALA A 179 -29.16 2.69 -13.28
C ALA A 179 -28.38 2.37 -14.56
N ARG A 180 -28.81 1.33 -15.29
CA ARG A 180 -28.20 0.98 -16.60
C ARG A 180 -28.31 2.10 -17.63
N ARG A 181 -29.45 2.80 -17.69
CA ARG A 181 -29.64 3.94 -18.60
C ARG A 181 -28.78 5.14 -18.24
N VAL A 182 -28.52 5.36 -16.95
CA VAL A 182 -27.79 6.53 -16.44
C VAL A 182 -26.28 6.32 -16.42
N ALA A 183 -25.83 5.16 -15.93
CA ALA A 183 -24.42 4.92 -15.64
C ALA A 183 -23.85 3.61 -16.27
N GLY A 184 -24.69 2.75 -16.80
CA GLY A 184 -24.30 1.43 -17.31
C GLY A 184 -24.55 0.31 -16.32
N ASN A 185 -24.07 -0.89 -16.66
CA ASN A 185 -24.14 -2.04 -15.77
C ASN A 185 -23.21 -1.85 -14.55
N GLY A 186 -23.52 -2.54 -13.45
CA GLY A 186 -22.73 -2.45 -12.23
C GLY A 186 -23.00 -1.21 -11.38
N PHE A 187 -24.11 -0.52 -11.62
CA PHE A 187 -24.66 0.56 -10.80
C PHE A 187 -26.09 0.23 -10.36
N TYR A 188 -26.60 0.93 -9.39
CA TYR A 188 -27.90 0.70 -8.81
C TYR A 188 -28.57 2.00 -8.36
N TYR A 189 -29.89 1.99 -8.28
CA TYR A 189 -30.67 2.87 -7.41
C TYR A 189 -31.24 2.02 -6.28
N LEU A 190 -31.00 2.42 -5.03
CA LEU A 190 -31.75 1.92 -3.88
C LEU A 190 -32.82 2.92 -3.52
N MET A 191 -34.00 2.41 -3.17
CA MET A 191 -35.18 3.25 -2.91
C MET A 191 -35.93 2.82 -1.65
N GLY A 192 -36.78 3.70 -1.13
CA GLY A 192 -37.68 3.40 -0.03
C GLY A 192 -36.99 2.82 1.20
N ASP A 193 -37.53 1.75 1.73
CA ASP A 193 -37.07 1.13 2.95
C ASP A 193 -35.74 0.37 2.75
N ILE A 194 -35.44 -0.11 1.54
CA ILE A 194 -34.14 -0.73 1.23
C ILE A 194 -33.03 0.33 1.33
N ALA A 195 -33.22 1.53 0.78
CA ALA A 195 -32.26 2.63 0.91
C ALA A 195 -32.07 3.07 2.37
N ARG A 196 -33.16 3.09 3.16
CA ARG A 196 -33.11 3.39 4.60
C ARG A 196 -32.35 2.32 5.37
N LEU A 197 -32.59 1.04 5.07
CA LEU A 197 -31.88 -0.08 5.68
C LEU A 197 -30.38 -0.02 5.38
N HIS A 198 -30.02 0.24 4.12
CA HIS A 198 -28.62 0.44 3.71
C HIS A 198 -27.94 1.55 4.53
N SER A 199 -28.58 2.73 4.62
CA SER A 199 -28.07 3.84 5.42
C SER A 199 -27.98 3.51 6.92
N ALA A 200 -28.93 2.73 7.44
CA ALA A 200 -28.93 2.29 8.84
C ALA A 200 -27.77 1.34 9.16
N VAL A 201 -27.43 0.41 8.25
CA VAL A 201 -26.29 -0.48 8.41
C VAL A 201 -24.96 0.31 8.47
N ILE A 202 -24.79 1.28 7.57
CA ILE A 202 -23.60 2.16 7.58
C ILE A 202 -23.55 3.00 8.86
N ALA A 203 -24.68 3.56 9.30
CA ALA A 203 -24.74 4.33 10.54
C ALA A 203 -24.41 3.46 11.77
N TYR A 204 -24.92 2.23 11.81
CA TYR A 204 -24.61 1.27 12.86
C TYR A 204 -23.10 0.96 12.93
N ALA A 205 -22.48 0.61 11.80
CA ALA A 205 -21.06 0.33 11.74
C ALA A 205 -20.20 1.52 12.20
N ARG A 206 -20.54 2.73 11.77
CA ARG A 206 -19.89 3.96 12.20
C ARG A 206 -19.98 4.14 13.73
N ASP A 207 -21.18 4.08 14.28
CA ASP A 207 -21.43 4.33 15.70
C ASP A 207 -20.81 3.22 16.57
N PHE A 208 -20.82 1.98 16.08
CA PHE A 208 -20.15 0.85 16.70
C PHE A 208 -18.64 1.11 16.86
N MET A 209 -17.97 1.62 15.82
CA MET A 209 -16.55 1.93 15.87
C MET A 209 -16.24 3.14 16.76
N ILE A 210 -17.07 4.19 16.70
CA ILE A 210 -16.92 5.35 17.59
C ILE A 210 -17.02 4.92 19.06
N ASN A 211 -17.99 4.06 19.39
CA ASN A 211 -18.18 3.54 20.76
C ASN A 211 -17.02 2.65 21.24
N ARG A 212 -16.18 2.15 20.32
CA ARG A 212 -14.93 1.44 20.62
C ARG A 212 -13.70 2.35 20.68
N GLY A 213 -13.88 3.66 20.67
CA GLY A 213 -12.81 4.64 20.80
C GLY A 213 -12.09 5.00 19.50
N PHE A 214 -12.64 4.63 18.34
CA PHE A 214 -12.09 5.06 17.06
C PHE A 214 -12.54 6.48 16.73
N THR A 215 -11.60 7.30 16.27
CA THR A 215 -11.92 8.65 15.78
C THR A 215 -12.53 8.57 14.39
N TYR A 216 -13.76 9.07 14.25
CA TYR A 216 -14.43 9.10 12.95
C TYR A 216 -13.86 10.20 12.05
N CYS A 217 -13.53 9.85 10.82
CA CYS A 217 -12.99 10.74 9.81
C CYS A 217 -13.82 10.68 8.52
N VAL A 218 -13.99 11.83 7.88
CA VAL A 218 -14.49 11.93 6.50
C VAL A 218 -13.29 12.33 5.62
N PRO A 219 -12.72 11.41 4.85
CA PRO A 219 -11.53 11.67 4.07
C PRO A 219 -11.87 12.26 2.69
N PRO A 220 -10.88 12.77 1.94
CA PRO A 220 -11.03 13.04 0.51
C PRO A 220 -11.39 11.77 -0.27
N PHE A 221 -12.35 11.87 -1.20
CA PHE A 221 -12.76 10.74 -2.07
C PHE A 221 -12.01 10.71 -3.40
N MET A 222 -11.12 11.67 -3.62
CA MET A 222 -10.17 11.72 -4.72
C MET A 222 -8.77 11.92 -4.17
N ILE A 223 -7.81 11.17 -4.70
CA ILE A 223 -6.42 11.16 -4.22
C ILE A 223 -5.44 11.25 -5.38
N ARG A 224 -4.24 11.74 -5.11
CA ARG A 224 -3.16 11.84 -6.10
C ARG A 224 -2.47 10.49 -6.34
N SER A 225 -1.78 10.39 -7.46
CA SER A 225 -1.04 9.17 -7.85
C SER A 225 -0.03 8.71 -6.81
N ASN A 226 0.69 9.64 -6.15
CA ASN A 226 1.66 9.30 -5.11
C ASN A 226 1.04 8.66 -3.87
N VAL A 227 -0.22 9.00 -3.55
CA VAL A 227 -0.98 8.34 -2.47
C VAL A 227 -1.36 6.92 -2.89
N VAL A 228 -1.82 6.77 -4.15
CA VAL A 228 -2.22 5.46 -4.69
C VAL A 228 -1.04 4.50 -4.71
N THR A 229 0.12 4.95 -5.21
CA THR A 229 1.33 4.11 -5.28
C THR A 229 1.93 3.75 -3.93
N GLY A 230 1.54 4.44 -2.87
CA GLY A 230 1.88 4.06 -1.49
C GLY A 230 1.11 2.84 -0.95
N VAL A 231 0.03 2.41 -1.63
CA VAL A 231 -0.85 1.32 -1.16
C VAL A 231 -1.09 0.22 -2.20
N MET A 232 -0.77 0.46 -3.47
CA MET A 232 -0.90 -0.53 -4.55
C MET A 232 0.10 -0.29 -5.67
N SER A 233 0.35 -1.31 -6.49
CA SER A 233 1.22 -1.20 -7.66
C SER A 233 0.58 -0.37 -8.78
N PHE A 234 1.40 0.16 -9.69
CA PHE A 234 0.92 0.91 -10.87
C PHE A 234 -0.02 0.08 -11.75
N ALA A 235 0.24 -1.23 -11.89
CA ALA A 235 -0.60 -2.12 -12.70
C ALA A 235 -1.98 -2.32 -12.06
N GLU A 236 -2.05 -2.47 -10.74
CA GLU A 236 -3.31 -2.56 -10.01
C GLU A 236 -4.09 -1.25 -10.04
N MET A 237 -3.39 -0.11 -9.89
CA MET A 237 -3.99 1.22 -10.00
C MET A 237 -4.73 1.40 -11.34
N ASP A 238 -4.06 1.09 -12.43
CA ASP A 238 -4.63 1.23 -13.78
C ASP A 238 -5.80 0.25 -14.03
N ALA A 239 -5.72 -0.95 -13.47
CA ALA A 239 -6.76 -1.96 -13.60
C ALA A 239 -8.02 -1.65 -12.76
N MET A 240 -7.85 -1.08 -11.57
CA MET A 240 -8.92 -0.98 -10.56
C MET A 240 -9.49 0.43 -10.40
N MET A 241 -8.71 1.50 -10.56
CA MET A 241 -9.12 2.86 -10.20
C MET A 241 -9.60 3.68 -11.40
N TYR A 242 -10.60 4.52 -11.16
CA TYR A 242 -11.02 5.55 -12.10
C TYR A 242 -10.13 6.77 -11.97
N LYS A 243 -9.54 7.21 -13.08
CA LYS A 243 -8.74 8.42 -13.17
C LYS A 243 -9.58 9.59 -13.69
N ILE A 244 -9.39 10.77 -13.14
CA ILE A 244 -9.94 12.02 -13.66
C ILE A 244 -9.10 12.47 -14.85
N GLU A 245 -9.74 12.66 -16.00
CA GLU A 245 -9.05 13.10 -17.21
C GLU A 245 -8.49 14.52 -17.04
N GLY A 246 -7.24 14.71 -17.44
CA GLY A 246 -6.56 16.01 -17.37
C GLY A 246 -6.00 16.38 -16.01
N GLU A 247 -6.20 15.56 -14.96
CA GLU A 247 -5.74 15.83 -13.60
C GLU A 247 -4.97 14.63 -13.01
N ASP A 248 -4.11 14.91 -12.02
CA ASP A 248 -3.49 13.87 -11.19
C ASP A 248 -4.41 13.53 -10.01
N LEU A 249 -5.60 13.05 -10.34
CA LEU A 249 -6.61 12.62 -9.36
C LEU A 249 -7.25 11.30 -9.76
N TYR A 250 -7.53 10.47 -8.76
CA TYR A 250 -8.16 9.17 -8.88
C TYR A 250 -9.29 9.06 -7.86
N LEU A 251 -10.44 8.51 -8.26
CA LEU A 251 -11.50 8.14 -7.32
C LEU A 251 -11.02 6.99 -6.44
N ILE A 252 -11.27 7.08 -5.13
CA ILE A 252 -10.84 6.05 -4.19
C ILE A 252 -11.60 4.74 -4.39
N GLY A 253 -10.88 3.62 -4.32
CA GLY A 253 -11.47 2.27 -4.24
C GLY A 253 -11.79 1.85 -2.81
N THR A 254 -11.32 2.62 -1.82
CA THR A 254 -11.54 2.47 -0.37
C THR A 254 -11.02 3.72 0.33
N SER A 255 -11.64 4.12 1.43
CA SER A 255 -11.13 5.22 2.26
C SER A 255 -9.79 4.92 2.92
N GLU A 256 -9.39 3.66 3.01
CA GLU A 256 -8.07 3.23 3.47
C GLU A 256 -6.95 4.01 2.77
N HIS A 257 -7.01 4.16 1.44
CA HIS A 257 -6.01 4.90 0.67
C HIS A 257 -5.84 6.34 1.17
N SER A 258 -6.95 7.07 1.33
CA SER A 258 -6.92 8.45 1.82
C SER A 258 -6.46 8.55 3.27
N MET A 259 -6.87 7.58 4.09
CA MET A 259 -6.55 7.58 5.52
C MET A 259 -5.08 7.26 5.77
N ILE A 260 -4.47 6.32 5.01
CA ILE A 260 -3.03 6.05 5.06
C ILE A 260 -2.27 7.25 4.47
N GLY A 261 -2.75 7.80 3.35
CA GLY A 261 -2.18 8.98 2.73
C GLY A 261 -2.12 10.22 3.63
N LYS A 262 -2.97 10.29 4.66
CA LYS A 262 -2.91 11.34 5.70
C LYS A 262 -1.56 11.42 6.40
N PHE A 263 -0.82 10.33 6.45
CA PHE A 263 0.45 10.21 7.19
C PHE A 263 1.70 10.29 6.28
N ILE A 264 1.54 10.54 4.97
CA ILE A 264 2.68 10.71 4.05
C ILE A 264 3.58 11.84 4.55
N ASP A 265 4.90 11.58 4.55
CA ASP A 265 5.95 12.52 4.97
C ASP A 265 5.79 13.07 6.39
N GLN A 266 5.11 12.33 7.27
CA GLN A 266 4.95 12.71 8.68
C GLN A 266 5.76 11.79 9.59
N ILE A 267 6.41 12.38 10.57
CA ILE A 267 6.98 11.68 11.72
C ILE A 267 5.98 11.84 12.87
N ILE A 268 5.41 10.70 13.28
CA ILE A 268 4.42 10.69 14.38
C ILE A 268 5.18 10.44 15.68
N PRO A 269 5.06 11.33 16.69
CA PRO A 269 5.62 11.08 18.02
C PRO A 269 5.07 9.79 18.64
N GLU A 270 5.93 9.03 19.31
CA GLU A 270 5.54 7.75 19.91
C GLU A 270 4.39 7.89 20.92
N GLU A 271 4.39 8.99 21.68
CA GLU A 271 3.34 9.30 22.66
C GLU A 271 1.96 9.57 22.04
N GLU A 272 1.90 9.76 20.72
CA GLU A 272 0.65 9.93 19.97
C GLU A 272 0.10 8.62 19.39
N LEU A 273 0.82 7.52 19.54
CA LEU A 273 0.39 6.20 19.11
C LEU A 273 -0.35 5.44 20.23
N PRO A 274 -1.29 4.57 19.90
CA PRO A 274 -1.80 4.31 18.55
C PRO A 274 -2.79 5.37 18.06
N LYS A 275 -2.84 5.60 16.74
CA LYS A 275 -3.92 6.34 16.09
C LYS A 275 -4.99 5.34 15.65
N THR A 276 -6.16 5.40 16.25
CA THR A 276 -7.32 4.55 15.90
C THR A 276 -8.34 5.38 15.15
N LEU A 277 -8.51 5.10 13.87
CA LEU A 277 -9.36 5.88 12.96
C LEU A 277 -10.40 4.97 12.32
N THR A 278 -11.60 5.52 12.09
CA THR A 278 -12.63 4.87 11.29
C THR A 278 -13.19 5.87 10.29
N SER A 279 -13.52 5.39 9.09
CA SER A 279 -14.01 6.28 8.03
C SER A 279 -15.05 5.60 7.18
N TYR A 280 -16.06 6.37 6.81
CA TYR A 280 -17.03 6.01 5.79
C TYR A 280 -16.66 6.67 4.47
N SER A 281 -16.84 5.94 3.36
CA SER A 281 -16.75 6.53 2.03
C SER A 281 -17.57 5.76 1.00
N PRO A 282 -18.03 6.43 -0.08
CA PRO A 282 -18.26 5.75 -1.34
C PRO A 282 -16.93 5.22 -1.87
N CYS A 283 -16.98 4.08 -2.56
CA CYS A 283 -15.84 3.42 -3.18
C CYS A 283 -16.13 3.18 -4.65
N PHE A 284 -15.12 3.35 -5.49
CA PHE A 284 -15.25 3.24 -6.94
C PHE A 284 -14.20 2.27 -7.48
N ARG A 285 -14.64 1.18 -8.12
CA ARG A 285 -13.75 0.17 -8.71
C ARG A 285 -14.19 -0.19 -10.11
N LYS A 286 -13.24 -0.35 -11.03
CA LYS A 286 -13.52 -0.76 -12.42
C LYS A 286 -13.98 -2.21 -12.54
N GLU A 287 -13.78 -3.04 -11.50
CA GLU A 287 -14.15 -4.47 -11.44
C GLU A 287 -13.84 -5.25 -12.73
N LYS A 288 -12.71 -4.95 -13.37
CA LYS A 288 -12.27 -5.61 -14.59
C LYS A 288 -11.95 -7.07 -14.30
N GLY A 289 -12.54 -7.99 -15.07
CA GLY A 289 -12.28 -9.43 -14.96
C GLY A 289 -13.25 -10.19 -14.06
N ALA A 290 -14.24 -9.53 -13.46
CA ALA A 290 -15.33 -10.21 -12.79
C ALA A 290 -16.28 -10.79 -13.85
N HIS A 291 -16.32 -12.12 -13.99
CA HIS A 291 -17.21 -12.83 -14.90
C HIS A 291 -17.91 -13.96 -14.16
N GLY A 292 -19.22 -14.13 -14.43
CA GLY A 292 -20.00 -15.26 -13.90
C GLY A 292 -21.07 -14.88 -12.86
N LEU A 293 -21.29 -15.77 -11.87
CA LEU A 293 -22.36 -15.60 -10.85
C LEU A 293 -22.22 -14.30 -10.03
N GLU A 294 -21.01 -13.80 -9.85
CA GLU A 294 -20.73 -12.56 -9.11
C GLU A 294 -21.21 -11.29 -9.82
N GLU A 295 -21.43 -11.33 -11.13
CA GLU A 295 -22.01 -10.23 -11.90
C GLU A 295 -23.53 -10.10 -11.73
N ARG A 296 -24.16 -11.12 -11.16
CA ARG A 296 -25.60 -11.12 -10.96
C ARG A 296 -25.98 -10.29 -9.75
N GLY A 297 -26.84 -9.30 -9.97
CA GLY A 297 -27.36 -8.43 -8.91
C GLY A 297 -26.44 -7.29 -8.52
N VAL A 298 -26.28 -7.04 -7.21
CA VAL A 298 -25.50 -5.92 -6.64
C VAL A 298 -24.35 -6.42 -5.75
N TYR A 299 -23.87 -7.63 -5.97
CA TYR A 299 -22.79 -8.21 -5.19
C TYR A 299 -21.42 -7.63 -5.61
N ARG A 300 -21.15 -7.49 -6.91
CA ARG A 300 -19.94 -6.91 -7.46
C ARG A 300 -20.29 -5.76 -8.41
N ILE A 301 -20.00 -4.55 -7.97
CA ILE A 301 -20.51 -3.32 -8.58
C ILE A 301 -19.45 -2.23 -8.59
N HIS A 302 -19.57 -1.28 -9.52
CA HIS A 302 -18.59 -0.20 -9.71
C HIS A 302 -18.61 0.85 -8.59
N GLN A 303 -19.74 1.02 -7.92
CA GLN A 303 -19.91 1.97 -6.82
C GLN A 303 -20.55 1.26 -5.64
N PHE A 304 -19.92 1.31 -4.48
CA PHE A 304 -20.42 0.77 -3.21
C PHE A 304 -19.97 1.65 -2.05
N GLU A 305 -20.41 1.33 -0.86
CA GLU A 305 -20.09 2.09 0.35
C GLU A 305 -19.36 1.20 1.36
N LYS A 306 -18.44 1.79 2.11
CA LYS A 306 -17.57 1.06 3.00
C LYS A 306 -17.29 1.85 4.27
N GLN A 307 -17.29 1.15 5.40
CA GLN A 307 -16.78 1.64 6.69
C GLN A 307 -15.46 0.96 6.97
N GLU A 308 -14.39 1.73 7.15
CA GLU A 308 -13.02 1.24 7.38
C GLU A 308 -12.58 1.38 8.82
N MET A 309 -11.69 0.49 9.23
CA MET A 309 -10.95 0.54 10.49
C MET A 309 -9.46 0.66 10.18
N ILE A 310 -8.82 1.71 10.68
CA ILE A 310 -7.39 1.99 10.46
C ILE A 310 -6.70 2.20 11.79
N VAL A 311 -5.60 1.51 11.99
CA VAL A 311 -4.74 1.70 13.15
C VAL A 311 -3.30 1.96 12.69
N VAL A 312 -2.72 3.05 13.21
CA VAL A 312 -1.29 3.32 13.11
C VAL A 312 -0.72 3.14 14.51
N CYS A 313 0.17 2.16 14.67
CA CYS A 313 0.74 1.77 15.96
C CYS A 313 2.23 1.50 15.85
N ASN A 314 2.89 1.24 16.98
CA ASN A 314 4.25 0.69 16.97
C ASN A 314 4.26 -0.70 16.33
N PRO A 315 5.34 -1.09 15.64
CA PRO A 315 5.44 -2.41 15.00
C PRO A 315 5.17 -3.58 15.97
N GLU A 316 5.65 -3.49 17.21
CA GLU A 316 5.48 -4.53 18.22
C GLU A 316 4.02 -4.75 18.64
N ASP A 317 3.17 -3.73 18.46
CA ASP A 317 1.74 -3.77 18.77
C ASP A 317 0.89 -4.25 17.58
N SER A 318 1.46 -4.41 16.38
CA SER A 318 0.71 -4.67 15.15
C SER A 318 -0.14 -5.94 15.25
N LYS A 319 0.43 -7.02 15.79
CA LYS A 319 -0.30 -8.29 15.99
C LYS A 319 -1.48 -8.15 16.94
N MET A 320 -1.29 -7.45 18.06
CA MET A 320 -2.37 -7.17 19.02
C MET A 320 -3.51 -6.36 18.37
N TRP A 321 -3.15 -5.35 17.57
CA TRP A 321 -4.15 -4.53 16.88
C TRP A 321 -4.85 -5.29 15.76
N PHE A 322 -4.14 -6.15 15.03
CA PHE A 322 -4.76 -7.06 14.05
C PHE A 322 -5.84 -7.92 14.73
N ASP A 323 -5.52 -8.54 15.87
CA ASP A 323 -6.47 -9.36 16.62
C ASP A 323 -7.67 -8.54 17.12
N LYS A 324 -7.46 -7.28 17.54
CA LYS A 324 -8.56 -6.36 17.93
C LYS A 324 -9.45 -5.98 16.75
N LEU A 325 -8.87 -5.71 15.57
CA LEU A 325 -9.64 -5.42 14.37
C LEU A 325 -10.46 -6.63 13.94
N TRP A 326 -9.88 -7.84 14.04
CA TRP A 326 -10.61 -9.09 13.84
C TRP A 326 -11.82 -9.21 14.78
N GLN A 327 -11.61 -8.98 16.07
CA GLN A 327 -12.69 -9.00 17.08
C GLN A 327 -13.79 -7.96 16.82
N ASN A 328 -13.50 -6.86 16.16
CA ASN A 328 -14.51 -5.87 15.76
C ASN A 328 -15.31 -6.31 14.52
N THR A 329 -14.77 -7.23 13.75
CA THR A 329 -15.40 -7.73 12.51
C THR A 329 -16.37 -8.89 12.81
N VAL A 330 -16.10 -9.65 13.86
CA VAL A 330 -16.86 -10.82 14.33
C VAL A 330 -17.84 -10.39 15.42
#